data_170e4a15520966c36978eb17f9778a4c
#
_entry.id   170e4a15520966c36978eb17f9778a4c
#
_cell.length_a   1.000
_cell.length_b   1.000
_cell.length_c   1.000
_cell.angle_alpha   90.00
_cell.angle_beta   90.00
_cell.angle_gamma   90.00
#
_symmetry.space_group_name_H-M   'P 1'
#
loop_
_entity.id
_entity.type
_entity.pdbx_description
1 polymer ?
#
loop_
_entity_poly.entity_id
_entity_poly.type
_entity_poly.pdbx_seq_one_letter_code
_entity_poly.pdbx_strand_id
1 'polypeptide(L)'
;MLRDEIREYLGPVYDLERLISRISYKSANPRDLIAFASSLEMLPYIKQVLKEFKTPLLQKIYEDMDSLEDVTDLIKRAIVEDPPLAQKDGGIIKEGYNEDVDKFRRSRTDGKKWLSELEARERERTGIKTMKIKYNRVFGYSLEVTNTFKDQVPDNYIRKQTLSNAERYITQELKELEDLILGAEDKLYALEYELFCNVRDTVGKEVVRIQKTAKAVAALDVFASLALVAERNHFVRPKTNTTGVIDIKNGRHPVVEQMIENDMFIANDTYLDNHKKRVSIITGPNMAGKSTYMRQTALIVLMAQIGSFVPAEKANIGIVDRIFTRVGASDDLASGQSTFMVEMTEVANILRN
;
A
#
# COMPACT_ATOMS: atom_id res chain seq x y z
N MET A 1 -15.14 21.41 -6.07
CA MET A 1 -15.46 20.79 -7.36
C MET A 1 -14.20 20.12 -7.97
N LEU A 2 -13.30 20.80 -8.70
CA LEU A 2 -12.10 20.11 -9.28
C LEU A 2 -11.17 19.47 -8.24
N ARG A 3 -10.93 20.11 -7.10
CA ARG A 3 -10.15 19.54 -6.00
C ARG A 3 -10.78 18.26 -5.43
N ASP A 4 -12.09 18.25 -5.26
CA ASP A 4 -12.79 17.10 -4.67
C ASP A 4 -12.79 15.93 -5.65
N GLU A 5 -12.88 16.20 -6.95
CA GLU A 5 -12.72 15.21 -8.01
C GLU A 5 -11.29 14.60 -8.02
N ILE A 6 -10.25 15.43 -7.92
CA ILE A 6 -8.85 14.94 -7.77
C ILE A 6 -8.73 14.02 -6.55
N ARG A 7 -9.33 14.40 -5.41
CA ARG A 7 -9.26 13.59 -4.19
C ARG A 7 -10.01 12.26 -4.31
N GLU A 8 -11.11 12.24 -5.06
CA GLU A 8 -11.84 11.01 -5.35
C GLU A 8 -10.97 10.04 -6.18
N TYR A 9 -10.28 10.54 -7.21
CA TYR A 9 -9.35 9.71 -8.00
C TYR A 9 -8.07 9.31 -7.24
N LEU A 10 -7.60 10.13 -6.31
CA LEU A 10 -6.46 9.80 -5.46
C LEU A 10 -6.79 8.73 -4.40
N GLY A 11 -8.05 8.64 -3.98
CA GLY A 11 -8.49 7.72 -2.92
C GLY A 11 -8.10 6.25 -3.15
N PRO A 12 -8.30 5.66 -4.35
CA PRO A 12 -7.91 4.29 -4.67
C PRO A 12 -6.41 4.09 -4.94
N VAL A 13 -5.62 5.17 -5.04
CA VAL A 13 -4.19 5.08 -5.35
C VAL A 13 -3.42 4.63 -4.12
N TYR A 14 -2.76 3.48 -4.23
CA TYR A 14 -1.87 2.96 -3.19
C TYR A 14 -0.51 3.68 -3.19
N ASP A 15 0.32 3.37 -2.22
CA ASP A 15 1.70 3.86 -2.11
C ASP A 15 2.56 3.31 -3.29
N LEU A 16 2.63 4.11 -4.36
CA LEU A 16 3.34 3.75 -5.58
C LEU A 16 4.85 3.59 -5.35
N GLU A 17 5.46 4.39 -4.46
CA GLU A 17 6.88 4.31 -4.16
C GLU A 17 7.23 2.99 -3.45
N ARG A 18 6.40 2.55 -2.52
CA ARG A 18 6.55 1.27 -1.86
C ARG A 18 6.35 0.11 -2.83
N LEU A 19 5.34 0.17 -3.69
CA LEU A 19 5.05 -0.89 -4.65
C LEU A 19 6.18 -1.03 -5.68
N ILE A 20 6.66 0.08 -6.26
CA ILE A 20 7.78 0.02 -7.23
C ILE A 20 9.09 -0.42 -6.56
N SER A 21 9.32 -0.07 -5.30
CA SER A 21 10.47 -0.57 -4.55
C SER A 21 10.42 -2.10 -4.42
N ARG A 22 9.25 -2.68 -4.07
CA ARG A 22 9.07 -4.14 -4.01
C ARG A 22 9.28 -4.82 -5.35
N ILE A 23 8.82 -4.20 -6.44
CA ILE A 23 9.01 -4.68 -7.82
C ILE A 23 10.52 -4.68 -8.15
N SER A 24 11.21 -3.57 -7.90
CA SER A 24 12.65 -3.41 -8.20
C SER A 24 13.52 -4.37 -7.39
N TYR A 25 13.19 -4.62 -6.11
CA TYR A 25 13.88 -5.60 -5.27
C TYR A 25 13.41 -7.05 -5.49
N LYS A 26 12.56 -7.30 -6.49
CA LYS A 26 12.02 -8.62 -6.84
C LYS A 26 11.26 -9.31 -5.70
N SER A 27 10.80 -8.55 -4.72
CA SER A 27 10.01 -9.03 -3.57
C SER A 27 8.49 -8.86 -3.75
N ALA A 28 8.07 -8.23 -4.84
CA ALA A 28 6.66 -8.09 -5.17
C ALA A 28 6.01 -9.43 -5.51
N ASN A 29 4.79 -9.63 -5.05
CA ASN A 29 3.94 -10.76 -5.37
C ASN A 29 2.91 -10.38 -6.46
N PRO A 30 2.13 -11.32 -7.01
CA PRO A 30 1.13 -11.01 -8.03
C PRO A 30 0.06 -10.00 -7.59
N ARG A 31 -0.37 -10.02 -6.32
CA ARG A 31 -1.33 -9.04 -5.77
C ARG A 31 -0.75 -7.64 -5.71
N ASP A 32 0.55 -7.50 -5.45
CA ASP A 32 1.22 -6.20 -5.50
C ASP A 32 1.18 -5.60 -6.92
N LEU A 33 1.34 -6.42 -7.96
CA LEU A 33 1.24 -5.96 -9.36
C LEU A 33 -0.19 -5.53 -9.70
N ILE A 34 -1.21 -6.27 -9.25
CA ILE A 34 -2.61 -5.86 -9.47
C ILE A 34 -2.95 -4.58 -8.73
N ALA A 35 -2.55 -4.45 -7.46
CA ALA A 35 -2.73 -3.22 -6.69
C ALA A 35 -2.01 -2.03 -7.35
N PHE A 36 -0.82 -2.28 -7.92
CA PHE A 36 -0.07 -1.29 -8.68
C PHE A 36 -0.83 -0.88 -9.95
N ALA A 37 -1.28 -1.82 -10.77
CA ALA A 37 -2.06 -1.54 -11.97
C ALA A 37 -3.34 -0.77 -11.66
N SER A 38 -4.10 -1.18 -10.64
CA SER A 38 -5.33 -0.49 -10.22
C SER A 38 -5.07 0.96 -9.78
N SER A 39 -3.91 1.23 -9.17
CA SER A 39 -3.50 2.59 -8.82
C SER A 39 -3.18 3.41 -10.06
N LEU A 40 -2.49 2.83 -11.04
CA LEU A 40 -2.12 3.51 -12.28
C LEU A 40 -3.33 3.84 -13.16
N GLU A 41 -4.41 3.07 -13.09
CA GLU A 41 -5.67 3.33 -13.83
C GLU A 41 -6.31 4.67 -13.48
N MET A 42 -6.01 5.23 -12.31
CA MET A 42 -6.51 6.54 -11.90
C MET A 42 -5.76 7.70 -12.54
N LEU A 43 -4.54 7.49 -13.02
CA LEU A 43 -3.66 8.54 -13.52
C LEU A 43 -4.21 9.29 -14.75
N PRO A 44 -4.81 8.64 -15.76
CA PRO A 44 -5.42 9.34 -16.89
C PRO A 44 -6.53 10.31 -16.44
N TYR A 45 -7.38 9.91 -15.49
CA TYR A 45 -8.47 10.77 -14.97
C TYR A 45 -7.90 11.95 -14.19
N ILE A 46 -6.92 11.74 -13.32
CA ILE A 46 -6.23 12.81 -12.60
C ILE A 46 -5.59 13.79 -13.59
N LYS A 47 -4.90 13.29 -14.62
CA LYS A 47 -4.30 14.13 -15.67
C LYS A 47 -5.35 14.95 -16.42
N GLN A 48 -6.52 14.40 -16.69
CA GLN A 48 -7.58 15.11 -17.37
C GLN A 48 -8.06 16.32 -16.54
N VAL A 49 -8.25 16.13 -15.22
CA VAL A 49 -8.64 17.24 -14.33
C VAL A 49 -7.51 18.27 -14.21
N LEU A 50 -6.25 17.84 -14.17
CA LEU A 50 -5.11 18.76 -14.07
C LEU A 50 -4.97 19.71 -15.27
N LYS A 51 -5.48 19.37 -16.45
CA LYS A 51 -5.49 20.25 -17.63
C LYS A 51 -6.25 21.55 -17.40
N GLU A 52 -7.25 21.56 -16.50
CA GLU A 52 -8.04 22.73 -16.18
C GLU A 52 -7.26 23.80 -15.39
N PHE A 53 -6.18 23.42 -14.73
CA PHE A 53 -5.37 24.32 -13.91
C PHE A 53 -4.28 25.00 -14.76
N LYS A 54 -4.09 26.31 -14.54
CA LYS A 54 -3.10 27.13 -15.27
C LYS A 54 -1.93 27.58 -14.41
N THR A 55 -1.88 27.17 -13.14
CA THR A 55 -0.78 27.55 -12.25
C THR A 55 0.50 26.78 -12.61
N PRO A 56 1.67 27.43 -12.64
CA PRO A 56 2.93 26.79 -13.06
C PRO A 56 3.23 25.50 -12.30
N LEU A 57 2.93 25.46 -11.00
CA LEU A 57 3.17 24.30 -10.15
C LEU A 57 2.33 23.09 -10.57
N LEU A 58 1.02 23.29 -10.80
CA LEU A 58 0.12 22.19 -11.20
C LEU A 58 0.40 21.77 -12.66
N GLN A 59 0.80 22.70 -13.53
CA GLN A 59 1.26 22.36 -14.87
C GLN A 59 2.53 21.47 -14.83
N LYS A 60 3.47 21.78 -13.97
CA LYS A 60 4.65 20.93 -13.77
C LYS A 60 4.29 19.54 -13.28
N ILE A 61 3.35 19.42 -12.32
CA ILE A 61 2.85 18.11 -11.85
C ILE A 61 2.20 17.35 -13.02
N TYR A 62 1.40 18.01 -13.85
CA TYR A 62 0.81 17.42 -15.04
C TYR A 62 1.86 16.89 -16.04
N GLU A 63 2.92 17.65 -16.30
CA GLU A 63 4.03 17.25 -17.18
C GLU A 63 4.87 16.11 -16.61
N ASP A 64 5.08 16.09 -15.29
CA ASP A 64 5.87 15.06 -14.60
C ASP A 64 5.09 13.75 -14.39
N MET A 65 3.78 13.78 -14.49
CA MET A 65 2.91 12.61 -14.36
C MET A 65 2.76 11.91 -15.71
N ASP A 66 3.25 10.70 -15.82
CA ASP A 66 3.00 9.79 -16.95
C ASP A 66 1.74 8.95 -16.65
N SER A 67 0.89 8.68 -17.65
CA SER A 67 -0.30 7.86 -17.48
C SER A 67 0.02 6.37 -17.30
N LEU A 68 1.21 5.92 -17.74
CA LEU A 68 1.71 4.55 -17.58
C LEU A 68 0.71 3.47 -18.08
N GLU A 69 -0.05 3.78 -19.13
CA GLU A 69 -1.06 2.88 -19.71
C GLU A 69 -0.44 1.58 -20.23
N ASP A 70 0.76 1.68 -20.82
CA ASP A 70 1.55 0.54 -21.30
C ASP A 70 1.89 -0.45 -20.16
N VAL A 71 2.25 0.07 -18.99
CA VAL A 71 2.53 -0.73 -17.78
C VAL A 71 1.26 -1.36 -17.23
N THR A 72 0.19 -0.58 -17.15
CA THR A 72 -1.13 -1.04 -16.70
C THR A 72 -1.66 -2.16 -17.59
N ASP A 73 -1.62 -1.97 -18.89
CA ASP A 73 -2.07 -2.94 -19.88
C ASP A 73 -1.26 -4.25 -19.83
N LEU A 74 0.07 -4.14 -19.68
CA LEU A 74 0.92 -5.32 -19.54
C LEU A 74 0.50 -6.17 -18.33
N ILE A 75 0.34 -5.55 -17.17
CA ILE A 75 -0.03 -6.25 -15.95
C ILE A 75 -1.42 -6.88 -16.08
N LYS A 76 -2.40 -6.14 -16.56
CA LYS A 76 -3.80 -6.58 -16.68
C LYS A 76 -4.01 -7.67 -17.73
N ARG A 77 -3.21 -7.69 -18.77
CA ARG A 77 -3.25 -8.77 -19.76
C ARG A 77 -2.62 -10.05 -19.23
N ALA A 78 -1.58 -9.92 -18.39
CA ALA A 78 -0.79 -11.07 -17.94
C ALA A 78 -1.33 -11.70 -16.66
N ILE A 79 -1.76 -10.92 -15.68
CA ILE A 79 -2.09 -11.37 -14.33
C ILE A 79 -3.61 -11.41 -14.15
N VAL A 80 -4.11 -12.44 -13.47
CA VAL A 80 -5.53 -12.55 -13.10
C VAL A 80 -5.92 -11.44 -12.09
N GLU A 81 -7.20 -11.10 -12.00
CA GLU A 81 -7.69 -10.01 -11.15
C GLU A 81 -7.54 -10.30 -9.65
N ASP A 82 -7.77 -11.55 -9.24
CA ASP A 82 -7.56 -12.01 -7.84
C ASP A 82 -6.55 -13.16 -7.80
N PRO A 83 -5.25 -12.86 -7.86
CA PRO A 83 -4.22 -13.89 -7.83
C PRO A 83 -4.07 -14.50 -6.44
N PRO A 84 -3.65 -15.77 -6.33
CA PRO A 84 -3.41 -16.44 -5.07
C PRO A 84 -2.31 -15.74 -4.26
N LEU A 85 -2.34 -15.93 -2.93
CA LEU A 85 -1.30 -15.39 -2.04
C LEU A 85 0.03 -16.11 -2.22
N ALA A 86 -0.01 -17.44 -2.36
CA ALA A 86 1.18 -18.24 -2.52
C ALA A 86 1.44 -18.50 -4.02
N GLN A 87 2.59 -18.10 -4.48
CA GLN A 87 3.04 -18.30 -5.87
C GLN A 87 3.04 -19.78 -6.29
N LYS A 88 3.16 -20.69 -5.31
CA LYS A 88 3.16 -22.14 -5.53
C LYS A 88 1.78 -22.74 -5.83
N ASP A 89 0.71 -21.97 -5.63
CA ASP A 89 -0.66 -22.48 -5.81
C ASP A 89 -1.10 -22.42 -7.28
N GLY A 90 -0.31 -21.75 -8.15
CA GLY A 90 -0.64 -21.53 -9.56
C GLY A 90 -1.84 -20.62 -9.76
N GLY A 91 -2.30 -20.48 -11.01
CA GLY A 91 -3.46 -19.63 -11.34
C GLY A 91 -3.13 -18.13 -11.30
N ILE A 92 -1.88 -17.76 -11.59
CA ILE A 92 -1.40 -16.39 -11.59
C ILE A 92 -1.63 -15.71 -12.94
N ILE A 93 -1.40 -16.45 -14.02
CA ILE A 93 -1.41 -15.94 -15.40
C ILE A 93 -2.83 -16.00 -15.97
N LYS A 94 -3.24 -14.95 -16.65
CA LYS A 94 -4.56 -14.84 -17.28
C LYS A 94 -4.67 -15.81 -18.48
N GLU A 95 -5.85 -16.36 -18.68
CA GLU A 95 -6.14 -17.19 -19.86
C GLU A 95 -5.96 -16.38 -21.15
N GLY A 96 -5.35 -17.00 -22.15
CA GLY A 96 -5.03 -16.35 -23.42
C GLY A 96 -3.75 -15.54 -23.43
N TYR A 97 -3.05 -15.39 -22.30
CA TYR A 97 -1.77 -14.67 -22.25
C TYR A 97 -0.61 -15.50 -22.82
N ASN A 98 -0.62 -16.83 -22.59
CA ASN A 98 0.42 -17.74 -23.08
C ASN A 98 -0.19 -19.10 -23.46
N GLU A 99 0.07 -19.54 -24.68
CA GLU A 99 -0.53 -20.78 -25.25
C GLU A 99 -0.10 -22.04 -24.48
N ASP A 100 1.13 -22.12 -24.00
CA ASP A 100 1.62 -23.28 -23.24
C ASP A 100 0.98 -23.37 -21.86
N VAL A 101 0.76 -22.23 -21.19
CA VAL A 101 -0.01 -22.18 -19.93
C VAL A 101 -1.42 -22.73 -20.15
N ASP A 102 -2.11 -22.28 -21.20
CA ASP A 102 -3.47 -22.72 -21.50
C ASP A 102 -3.52 -24.21 -21.89
N LYS A 103 -2.48 -24.71 -22.57
CA LYS A 103 -2.33 -26.13 -22.88
C LYS A 103 -2.16 -26.99 -21.64
N PHE A 104 -1.27 -26.57 -20.71
CA PHE A 104 -1.07 -27.30 -19.46
C PHE A 104 -2.31 -27.26 -18.56
N ARG A 105 -3.06 -26.15 -18.54
CA ARG A 105 -4.34 -26.05 -17.82
C ARG A 105 -5.37 -27.03 -18.36
N ARG A 106 -5.50 -27.12 -19.68
CA ARG A 106 -6.40 -28.10 -20.32
C ARG A 106 -5.99 -29.52 -19.98
N SER A 107 -4.71 -29.85 -20.09
CA SER A 107 -4.20 -31.18 -19.73
C SER A 107 -4.50 -31.56 -18.27
N ARG A 108 -4.41 -30.62 -17.34
CA ARG A 108 -4.80 -30.82 -15.93
C ARG A 108 -6.31 -31.06 -15.76
N THR A 109 -7.13 -30.33 -16.50
CA THR A 109 -8.60 -30.47 -16.45
C THR A 109 -9.04 -31.81 -17.07
N ASP A 110 -8.48 -32.18 -18.20
CA ASP A 110 -8.72 -33.45 -18.85
C ASP A 110 -8.24 -34.63 -17.99
N GLY A 111 -7.10 -34.48 -17.30
CA GLY A 111 -6.59 -35.47 -16.38
C GLY A 111 -7.56 -35.77 -15.22
N LYS A 112 -8.21 -34.77 -14.65
CA LYS A 112 -9.27 -34.97 -13.63
C LYS A 112 -10.49 -35.72 -14.20
N LYS A 113 -10.84 -35.43 -15.43
CA LYS A 113 -11.93 -36.15 -16.13
C LYS A 113 -11.54 -37.61 -16.33
N TRP A 114 -10.33 -37.88 -16.83
CA TRP A 114 -9.82 -39.25 -17.01
C TRP A 114 -9.78 -40.05 -15.70
N LEU A 115 -9.40 -39.44 -14.59
CA LEU A 115 -9.46 -40.08 -13.26
C LEU A 115 -10.90 -40.45 -12.88
N SER A 116 -11.89 -39.59 -13.14
CA SER A 116 -13.29 -39.89 -12.90
C SER A 116 -13.84 -41.00 -13.80
N GLU A 117 -13.42 -41.02 -15.05
CA GLU A 117 -13.76 -42.08 -16.02
C GLU A 117 -13.11 -43.42 -15.60
N LEU A 118 -11.86 -43.40 -15.16
CA LEU A 118 -11.19 -44.58 -14.64
C LEU A 118 -11.89 -45.11 -13.40
N GLU A 119 -12.26 -44.25 -12.47
CA GLU A 119 -13.00 -44.63 -11.24
C GLU A 119 -14.34 -45.32 -11.61
N ALA A 120 -15.11 -44.73 -12.52
CA ALA A 120 -16.39 -45.28 -12.97
C ALA A 120 -16.20 -46.64 -13.62
N ARG A 121 -15.25 -46.78 -14.55
CA ARG A 121 -14.93 -48.03 -15.27
C ARG A 121 -14.48 -49.14 -14.29
N GLU A 122 -13.61 -48.79 -13.34
CA GLU A 122 -13.11 -49.75 -12.36
C GLU A 122 -14.19 -50.20 -11.38
N ARG A 123 -15.12 -49.31 -10.99
CA ARG A 123 -16.32 -49.69 -10.22
C ARG A 123 -17.22 -50.68 -10.94
N GLU A 124 -17.44 -50.44 -12.22
CA GLU A 124 -18.26 -51.33 -13.03
C GLU A 124 -17.56 -52.68 -13.25
N ARG A 125 -16.27 -52.70 -13.59
CA ARG A 125 -15.48 -53.91 -13.82
C ARG A 125 -15.36 -54.81 -12.56
N THR A 126 -15.19 -54.20 -11.40
CA THR A 126 -14.97 -54.93 -10.13
C THR A 126 -16.22 -55.17 -9.35
N GLY A 127 -17.31 -54.47 -9.62
CA GLY A 127 -18.55 -54.52 -8.82
C GLY A 127 -18.45 -53.77 -7.49
N ILE A 128 -17.30 -53.17 -7.16
CA ILE A 128 -17.04 -52.48 -5.88
C ILE A 128 -17.59 -51.05 -5.96
N LYS A 129 -18.86 -50.86 -5.66
CA LYS A 129 -19.55 -49.56 -5.76
C LYS A 129 -18.98 -48.46 -4.86
N THR A 130 -18.29 -48.82 -3.75
CA THR A 130 -17.71 -47.88 -2.78
C THR A 130 -16.31 -47.44 -3.14
N MET A 131 -15.70 -47.99 -4.17
CA MET A 131 -14.36 -47.64 -4.64
C MET A 131 -14.29 -46.16 -5.00
N LYS A 132 -13.19 -45.48 -4.58
CA LYS A 132 -12.93 -44.08 -4.90
C LYS A 132 -11.45 -43.88 -5.21
N ILE A 133 -11.15 -43.05 -6.19
CA ILE A 133 -9.80 -42.55 -6.40
C ILE A 133 -9.58 -41.37 -5.46
N LYS A 134 -8.55 -41.46 -4.62
CA LYS A 134 -8.15 -40.38 -3.68
C LYS A 134 -6.70 -40.02 -3.86
N TYR A 135 -6.42 -38.73 -3.71
CA TYR A 135 -5.07 -38.18 -3.70
C TYR A 135 -4.55 -38.03 -2.26
N ASN A 136 -3.30 -38.40 -2.07
CA ASN A 136 -2.58 -38.17 -0.84
C ASN A 136 -1.20 -37.55 -1.14
N ARG A 137 -0.81 -36.52 -0.42
CA ARG A 137 0.44 -35.79 -0.68
C ARG A 137 1.70 -36.66 -0.63
N VAL A 138 1.69 -37.71 0.18
CA VAL A 138 2.85 -38.62 0.37
C VAL A 138 2.80 -39.80 -0.59
N PHE A 139 1.60 -40.31 -0.85
CA PHE A 139 1.42 -41.57 -1.59
C PHE A 139 0.82 -41.39 -3.00
N GLY A 140 0.47 -40.15 -3.40
CA GLY A 140 -0.14 -39.87 -4.70
C GLY A 140 -1.59 -40.36 -4.81
N TYR A 141 -2.02 -40.66 -6.04
CA TYR A 141 -3.35 -41.19 -6.30
C TYR A 141 -3.42 -42.67 -5.93
N SER A 142 -4.56 -43.09 -5.42
CA SER A 142 -4.83 -44.48 -5.06
C SER A 142 -6.32 -44.82 -5.14
N LEU A 143 -6.63 -46.05 -5.51
CA LEU A 143 -7.95 -46.65 -5.43
C LEU A 143 -8.20 -47.08 -4.01
N GLU A 144 -9.11 -46.44 -3.29
CA GLU A 144 -9.48 -46.77 -1.92
C GLU A 144 -10.68 -47.71 -1.92
N VAL A 145 -10.50 -48.90 -1.36
CA VAL A 145 -11.49 -49.96 -1.26
C VAL A 145 -11.75 -50.22 0.22
N THR A 146 -13.02 -50.23 0.65
CA THR A 146 -13.41 -50.55 2.03
C THR A 146 -13.12 -52.01 2.34
N ASN A 147 -12.77 -52.31 3.60
CA ASN A 147 -12.42 -53.67 4.05
C ASN A 147 -13.50 -54.73 3.75
N THR A 148 -14.74 -54.31 3.60
CA THR A 148 -15.90 -55.18 3.23
C THR A 148 -15.72 -55.82 1.83
N PHE A 149 -14.98 -55.18 0.93
CA PHE A 149 -14.79 -55.60 -0.48
C PHE A 149 -13.35 -56.00 -0.80
N LYS A 150 -12.48 -56.16 0.19
CA LYS A 150 -11.06 -56.47 -0.03
C LYS A 150 -10.83 -57.78 -0.80
N ASP A 151 -11.71 -58.78 -0.63
CA ASP A 151 -11.60 -60.09 -1.28
C ASP A 151 -12.12 -60.07 -2.71
N GLN A 152 -12.69 -58.96 -3.17
CA GLN A 152 -13.14 -58.74 -4.57
C GLN A 152 -12.17 -57.93 -5.39
N VAL A 153 -11.02 -57.54 -4.79
CA VAL A 153 -10.00 -56.75 -5.45
C VAL A 153 -9.26 -57.65 -6.50
N PRO A 154 -9.13 -57.21 -7.75
CA PRO A 154 -8.43 -57.98 -8.76
C PRO A 154 -6.94 -58.16 -8.50
N ASP A 155 -6.34 -59.24 -8.98
CA ASP A 155 -4.91 -59.56 -8.81
C ASP A 155 -3.95 -58.53 -9.39
N ASN A 156 -4.42 -57.71 -10.36
CA ASN A 156 -3.60 -56.64 -10.95
C ASN A 156 -3.55 -55.38 -10.12
N TYR A 157 -4.20 -55.32 -8.94
CA TYR A 157 -4.10 -54.22 -8.00
C TYR A 157 -2.93 -54.45 -7.02
N ILE A 158 -2.03 -53.49 -6.98
CA ILE A 158 -0.89 -53.53 -6.05
C ILE A 158 -1.28 -52.75 -4.80
N ARG A 159 -1.33 -53.43 -3.65
CA ARG A 159 -1.61 -52.81 -2.36
C ARG A 159 -0.49 -51.86 -1.96
N LYS A 160 -0.84 -50.62 -1.70
CA LYS A 160 0.07 -49.53 -1.34
C LYS A 160 0.04 -49.19 0.16
N GLN A 161 -1.17 -49.22 0.76
CA GLN A 161 -1.38 -48.86 2.16
C GLN A 161 -2.61 -49.53 2.75
N THR A 162 -2.51 -49.95 4.01
CA THR A 162 -3.65 -50.45 4.81
C THR A 162 -4.06 -49.34 5.76
N LEU A 163 -5.36 -49.02 5.78
CA LEU A 163 -6.02 -48.10 6.71
C LEU A 163 -6.92 -48.89 7.68
N SER A 164 -7.44 -48.25 8.73
CA SER A 164 -8.32 -48.88 9.70
C SER A 164 -9.59 -49.48 9.06
N ASN A 165 -10.19 -48.77 8.07
CA ASN A 165 -11.48 -49.14 7.46
C ASN A 165 -11.40 -49.42 5.95
N ALA A 166 -10.22 -49.30 5.34
CA ALA A 166 -10.04 -49.46 3.90
C ALA A 166 -8.60 -49.86 3.56
N GLU A 167 -8.41 -50.33 2.34
CA GLU A 167 -7.07 -50.52 1.75
C GLU A 167 -6.93 -49.66 0.50
N ARG A 168 -5.70 -49.21 0.26
CA ARG A 168 -5.34 -48.39 -0.91
C ARG A 168 -4.52 -49.20 -1.89
N TYR A 169 -4.95 -49.15 -3.14
CA TYR A 169 -4.35 -49.87 -4.23
C TYR A 169 -3.89 -48.93 -5.35
N ILE A 170 -2.96 -49.40 -6.16
CA ILE A 170 -2.49 -48.72 -7.36
C ILE A 170 -2.58 -49.70 -8.54
N THR A 171 -2.93 -49.18 -9.69
CA THR A 171 -2.83 -49.89 -11.00
C THR A 171 -1.81 -49.19 -11.87
N GLN A 172 -1.29 -49.90 -12.86
CA GLN A 172 -0.36 -49.33 -13.85
C GLN A 172 -0.97 -48.11 -14.55
N GLU A 173 -2.23 -48.22 -14.99
CA GLU A 173 -2.97 -47.14 -15.64
C GLU A 173 -3.14 -45.91 -14.75
N LEU A 174 -3.48 -46.11 -13.45
CA LEU A 174 -3.59 -45.01 -12.50
C LEU A 174 -2.24 -44.30 -12.30
N LYS A 175 -1.14 -45.06 -12.31
CA LYS A 175 0.20 -44.51 -12.19
C LYS A 175 0.60 -43.67 -13.39
N GLU A 176 0.29 -44.13 -14.59
CA GLU A 176 0.54 -43.39 -15.85
C GLU A 176 -0.26 -42.08 -15.89
N LEU A 177 -1.53 -42.08 -15.45
CA LEU A 177 -2.36 -40.90 -15.32
C LEU A 177 -1.82 -39.95 -14.26
N GLU A 178 -1.35 -40.46 -13.14
CA GLU A 178 -0.71 -39.67 -12.07
C GLU A 178 0.52 -38.93 -12.60
N ASP A 179 1.43 -39.63 -13.27
CA ASP A 179 2.66 -39.05 -13.83
C ASP A 179 2.33 -37.96 -14.87
N LEU A 180 1.30 -38.15 -15.67
CA LEU A 180 0.83 -37.15 -16.64
C LEU A 180 0.26 -35.92 -15.96
N ILE A 181 -0.60 -36.08 -14.97
CA ILE A 181 -1.29 -34.99 -14.27
C ILE A 181 -0.30 -34.18 -13.45
N LEU A 182 0.52 -34.82 -12.62
CA LEU A 182 1.49 -34.15 -11.76
C LEU A 182 2.59 -33.48 -12.58
N GLY A 183 3.08 -34.14 -13.63
CA GLY A 183 4.05 -33.55 -14.54
C GLY A 183 3.53 -32.32 -15.29
N ALA A 184 2.24 -32.29 -15.66
CA ALA A 184 1.62 -31.11 -16.27
C ALA A 184 1.42 -29.98 -15.24
N GLU A 185 1.08 -30.30 -14.00
CA GLU A 185 0.89 -29.33 -12.92
C GLU A 185 2.19 -28.64 -12.53
N ASP A 186 3.27 -29.39 -12.35
CA ASP A 186 4.59 -28.85 -12.04
C ASP A 186 5.10 -27.93 -13.16
N LYS A 187 4.94 -28.32 -14.42
CA LYS A 187 5.29 -27.51 -15.58
C LYS A 187 4.44 -26.22 -15.66
N LEU A 188 3.15 -26.33 -15.39
CA LEU A 188 2.24 -25.20 -15.34
C LEU A 188 2.69 -24.16 -14.31
N TYR A 189 2.95 -24.58 -13.07
CA TYR A 189 3.34 -23.67 -12.00
C TYR A 189 4.70 -23.04 -12.25
N ALA A 190 5.67 -23.81 -12.75
CA ALA A 190 6.98 -23.28 -13.13
C ALA A 190 6.88 -22.20 -14.21
N LEU A 191 6.09 -22.46 -15.27
CA LEU A 191 5.89 -21.52 -16.36
C LEU A 191 5.12 -20.26 -15.92
N GLU A 192 4.04 -20.43 -15.15
CA GLU A 192 3.30 -19.28 -14.61
C GLU A 192 4.19 -18.37 -13.73
N TYR A 193 5.06 -18.97 -12.92
CA TYR A 193 6.02 -18.23 -12.12
C TYR A 193 7.07 -17.49 -12.96
N GLU A 194 7.59 -18.14 -13.98
CA GLU A 194 8.53 -17.53 -14.93
C GLU A 194 7.90 -16.32 -15.64
N LEU A 195 6.69 -16.47 -16.16
CA LEU A 195 5.95 -15.40 -16.83
C LEU A 195 5.64 -14.24 -15.88
N PHE A 196 5.25 -14.54 -14.65
CA PHE A 196 5.09 -13.53 -13.62
C PHE A 196 6.39 -12.75 -13.36
N CYS A 197 7.53 -13.44 -13.23
CA CYS A 197 8.83 -12.80 -13.06
C CYS A 197 9.17 -11.91 -14.25
N ASN A 198 8.90 -12.35 -15.47
CA ASN A 198 9.13 -11.57 -16.69
C ASN A 198 8.29 -10.29 -16.73
N VAL A 199 7.01 -10.36 -16.36
CA VAL A 199 6.14 -9.18 -16.24
C VAL A 199 6.68 -8.22 -15.17
N ARG A 200 6.96 -8.73 -13.96
CA ARG A 200 7.53 -7.94 -12.86
C ARG A 200 8.83 -7.23 -13.27
N ASP A 201 9.75 -7.96 -13.87
CA ASP A 201 11.07 -7.44 -14.28
C ASP A 201 10.93 -6.45 -15.45
N THR A 202 9.93 -6.60 -16.31
CA THR A 202 9.61 -5.62 -17.36
C THR A 202 9.07 -4.33 -16.76
N VAL A 203 8.16 -4.40 -15.81
CA VAL A 203 7.70 -3.22 -15.05
C VAL A 203 8.86 -2.56 -14.31
N GLY A 204 9.76 -3.36 -13.72
CA GLY A 204 10.95 -2.87 -13.02
C GLY A 204 11.90 -2.04 -13.89
N LYS A 205 11.93 -2.25 -15.22
CA LYS A 205 12.73 -1.42 -16.14
C LYS A 205 12.23 0.02 -16.26
N GLU A 206 10.93 0.23 -15.99
CA GLU A 206 10.27 1.53 -16.05
C GLU A 206 10.35 2.32 -14.73
N VAL A 207 11.20 1.88 -13.79
CA VAL A 207 11.31 2.45 -12.43
C VAL A 207 11.47 3.98 -12.42
N VAL A 208 12.24 4.55 -13.33
CA VAL A 208 12.50 6.00 -13.38
C VAL A 208 11.23 6.78 -13.74
N ARG A 209 10.48 6.33 -14.77
CA ARG A 209 9.19 6.92 -15.17
C ARG A 209 8.18 6.83 -14.02
N ILE A 210 8.10 5.66 -13.39
CA ILE A 210 7.17 5.38 -12.29
C ILE A 210 7.50 6.23 -11.07
N GLN A 211 8.77 6.35 -10.68
CA GLN A 211 9.19 7.19 -9.56
C GLN A 211 8.90 8.67 -9.78
N LYS A 212 9.09 9.17 -11.01
CA LYS A 212 8.75 10.55 -11.36
C LYS A 212 7.26 10.79 -11.20
N THR A 213 6.43 9.89 -11.71
CA THR A 213 4.98 9.93 -11.58
C THR A 213 4.54 9.82 -10.13
N ALA A 214 5.12 8.90 -9.34
CA ALA A 214 4.79 8.73 -7.92
C ALA A 214 5.04 10.01 -7.11
N LYS A 215 6.16 10.70 -7.37
CA LYS A 215 6.45 12.01 -6.76
C LYS A 215 5.44 13.08 -7.16
N ALA A 216 5.02 13.12 -8.42
CA ALA A 216 4.00 14.04 -8.90
C ALA A 216 2.64 13.78 -8.22
N VAL A 217 2.25 12.51 -8.10
CA VAL A 217 1.01 12.10 -7.39
C VAL A 217 1.07 12.47 -5.91
N ALA A 218 2.19 12.17 -5.23
CA ALA A 218 2.38 12.51 -3.83
C ALA A 218 2.31 14.03 -3.58
N ALA A 219 2.93 14.83 -4.43
CA ALA A 219 2.87 16.28 -4.34
C ALA A 219 1.42 16.79 -4.54
N LEU A 220 0.70 16.22 -5.50
CA LEU A 220 -0.70 16.57 -5.76
C LEU A 220 -1.61 16.23 -4.57
N ASP A 221 -1.41 15.07 -3.95
CA ASP A 221 -2.17 14.65 -2.76
C ASP A 221 -1.95 15.61 -1.59
N VAL A 222 -0.69 16.01 -1.33
CA VAL A 222 -0.36 17.00 -0.31
C VAL A 222 -1.06 18.32 -0.59
N PHE A 223 -1.01 18.84 -1.84
CA PHE A 223 -1.67 20.11 -2.16
C PHE A 223 -3.20 20.02 -2.07
N ALA A 224 -3.80 18.93 -2.49
CA ALA A 224 -5.24 18.71 -2.37
C ALA A 224 -5.66 18.66 -0.89
N SER A 225 -4.87 18.02 -0.04
CA SER A 225 -5.10 17.92 1.42
C SER A 225 -4.94 19.28 2.10
N LEU A 226 -3.84 20.00 1.84
CA LEU A 226 -3.62 21.33 2.41
C LEU A 226 -4.70 22.34 1.96
N ALA A 227 -5.12 22.29 0.70
CA ALA A 227 -6.19 23.16 0.19
C ALA A 227 -7.54 22.87 0.86
N LEU A 228 -7.87 21.59 1.11
CA LEU A 228 -9.08 21.22 1.82
C LEU A 228 -9.08 21.73 3.26
N VAL A 229 -7.97 21.51 3.98
CA VAL A 229 -7.82 21.94 5.37
C VAL A 229 -7.91 23.46 5.47
N ALA A 230 -7.26 24.18 4.55
CA ALA A 230 -7.28 25.64 4.50
C ALA A 230 -8.71 26.19 4.30
N GLU A 231 -9.48 25.60 3.39
CA GLU A 231 -10.87 26.00 3.13
C GLU A 231 -11.76 25.73 4.34
N ARG A 232 -11.70 24.50 4.89
CA ARG A 232 -12.55 24.08 6.01
C ARG A 232 -12.33 24.90 7.29
N ASN A 233 -11.08 25.29 7.53
CA ASN A 233 -10.70 25.97 8.77
C ASN A 233 -10.46 27.46 8.57
N HIS A 234 -10.84 28.03 7.43
CA HIS A 234 -10.67 29.44 7.11
C HIS A 234 -9.22 29.92 7.33
N PHE A 235 -8.24 29.14 6.88
CA PHE A 235 -6.84 29.53 6.90
C PHE A 235 -6.52 30.50 5.77
N VAL A 236 -5.57 31.40 6.01
CA VAL A 236 -5.17 32.40 5.03
C VAL A 236 -3.79 32.11 4.45
N ARG A 237 -3.55 32.56 3.22
CA ARG A 237 -2.24 32.43 2.58
C ARG A 237 -1.24 33.37 3.27
N PRO A 238 -0.16 32.86 3.91
CA PRO A 238 0.86 33.71 4.48
C PRO A 238 1.72 34.36 3.38
N LYS A 239 2.23 35.55 3.66
CA LYS A 239 3.35 36.11 2.91
C LYS A 239 4.63 35.59 3.53
N THR A 240 5.58 35.18 2.71
CA THR A 240 6.92 34.79 3.18
C THR A 240 7.93 35.88 2.86
N ASN A 241 8.91 36.10 3.73
CA ASN A 241 9.95 37.11 3.58
C ASN A 241 11.31 36.61 4.08
N THR A 242 12.38 37.29 3.66
CA THR A 242 13.76 37.00 4.08
C THR A 242 14.30 38.01 5.10
N THR A 243 13.44 38.89 5.64
CA THR A 243 13.84 39.95 6.57
C THR A 243 13.88 39.52 8.03
N GLY A 244 13.44 38.28 8.30
CA GLY A 244 13.35 37.76 9.66
C GLY A 244 12.18 38.29 10.48
N VAL A 245 11.24 39.01 9.85
CA VAL A 245 10.04 39.52 10.52
C VAL A 245 8.98 38.42 10.57
N ILE A 246 8.41 38.22 11.75
CA ILE A 246 7.22 37.41 12.01
C ILE A 246 6.12 38.34 12.49
N ASP A 247 5.14 38.61 11.61
CA ASP A 247 3.97 39.45 11.90
C ASP A 247 2.69 38.67 11.64
N ILE A 248 2.02 38.26 12.69
CA ILE A 248 0.80 37.47 12.68
C ILE A 248 -0.32 38.31 13.29
N LYS A 249 -1.42 38.50 12.56
CA LYS A 249 -2.62 39.17 13.03
C LYS A 249 -3.73 38.17 13.27
N ASN A 250 -4.35 38.28 14.45
CA ASN A 250 -5.43 37.39 14.86
C ASN A 250 -5.09 35.89 14.64
N GLY A 251 -3.89 35.50 15.07
CA GLY A 251 -3.46 34.11 15.02
C GLY A 251 -4.28 33.20 15.94
N ARG A 252 -4.57 31.98 15.48
CA ARG A 252 -5.31 30.96 16.22
C ARG A 252 -4.47 29.70 16.36
N HIS A 253 -4.76 28.92 17.38
CA HIS A 253 -4.06 27.64 17.56
C HIS A 253 -4.75 26.55 16.73
N PRO A 254 -4.12 25.96 15.70
CA PRO A 254 -4.80 25.09 14.72
C PRO A 254 -5.44 23.83 15.31
N VAL A 255 -4.93 23.36 16.46
CA VAL A 255 -5.48 22.19 17.15
C VAL A 255 -6.50 22.60 18.20
N VAL A 256 -6.14 23.57 19.08
CA VAL A 256 -7.00 23.94 20.20
C VAL A 256 -8.32 24.52 19.71
N GLU A 257 -8.32 25.33 18.64
CA GLU A 257 -9.57 25.88 18.08
C GLU A 257 -10.55 24.80 17.59
N GLN A 258 -10.05 23.62 17.21
CA GLN A 258 -10.88 22.48 16.78
C GLN A 258 -11.42 21.65 17.95
N MET A 259 -10.85 21.82 19.15
CA MET A 259 -11.25 21.07 20.35
C MET A 259 -12.21 21.84 21.25
N ILE A 260 -12.43 23.13 20.99
CA ILE A 260 -13.36 23.98 21.75
C ILE A 260 -14.77 23.77 21.18
N GLU A 261 -15.67 23.14 21.99
CA GLU A 261 -17.02 22.80 21.53
C GLU A 261 -18.04 23.95 21.73
N ASN A 262 -17.89 24.76 22.80
CA ASN A 262 -18.93 25.72 23.21
C ASN A 262 -18.47 27.18 23.25
N ASP A 263 -17.19 27.45 22.95
CA ASP A 263 -16.60 28.79 22.99
C ASP A 263 -15.84 29.10 21.69
N MET A 264 -15.59 30.38 21.44
CA MET A 264 -14.72 30.80 20.34
C MET A 264 -13.27 30.93 20.83
N PHE A 265 -12.32 30.43 20.02
CA PHE A 265 -10.91 30.67 20.29
C PHE A 265 -10.59 32.17 20.21
N ILE A 266 -9.98 32.72 21.26
CA ILE A 266 -9.58 34.13 21.29
C ILE A 266 -8.28 34.25 20.50
N ALA A 267 -8.33 34.92 19.35
CA ALA A 267 -7.18 35.13 18.50
C ALA A 267 -6.16 36.12 19.11
N ASN A 268 -4.89 35.96 18.76
CA ASN A 268 -3.80 36.75 19.29
C ASN A 268 -2.87 37.29 18.21
N ASP A 269 -2.36 38.52 18.38
CA ASP A 269 -1.31 39.08 17.55
C ASP A 269 0.06 38.63 18.00
N THR A 270 0.97 38.45 17.07
CA THR A 270 2.39 38.17 17.34
C THR A 270 3.25 39.03 16.41
N TYR A 271 4.23 39.72 16.99
CA TYR A 271 5.23 40.44 16.23
C TYR A 271 6.63 40.22 16.82
N LEU A 272 7.53 39.69 15.97
CA LEU A 272 8.96 39.51 16.30
C LEU A 272 9.79 39.98 15.09
N ASP A 273 10.98 40.55 15.35
CA ASP A 273 11.95 40.93 14.33
C ASP A 273 13.40 40.69 14.80
N ASN A 274 14.35 40.75 13.88
CA ASN A 274 15.77 40.54 14.18
C ASN A 274 16.48 41.77 14.72
N HIS A 275 15.75 42.88 15.00
CA HIS A 275 16.33 44.15 15.40
C HIS A 275 15.90 44.60 16.79
N LYS A 276 14.65 45.07 16.91
CA LYS A 276 14.15 45.71 18.15
C LYS A 276 13.30 44.79 19.01
N LYS A 277 12.61 43.81 18.40
CA LYS A 277 11.69 42.90 19.07
C LYS A 277 12.11 41.46 18.93
N ARG A 278 13.32 41.13 19.37
CA ARG A 278 13.89 39.77 19.28
C ARG A 278 13.34 38.82 20.34
N VAL A 279 12.95 39.35 21.49
CA VAL A 279 12.48 38.59 22.64
C VAL A 279 11.17 39.15 23.12
N SER A 280 10.23 38.28 23.42
CA SER A 280 8.94 38.60 24.02
C SER A 280 8.81 37.89 25.37
N ILE A 281 8.60 38.66 26.43
CA ILE A 281 8.35 38.13 27.77
C ILE A 281 6.84 38.05 27.97
N ILE A 282 6.32 36.82 28.15
CA ILE A 282 4.90 36.56 28.30
C ILE A 282 4.60 36.20 29.73
N THR A 283 3.80 37.03 30.38
CA THR A 283 3.40 36.86 31.79
C THR A 283 1.90 36.67 31.92
N GLY A 284 1.46 36.11 33.02
CA GLY A 284 0.04 35.90 33.33
C GLY A 284 -0.19 34.72 34.28
N PRO A 285 -1.41 34.55 34.81
CA PRO A 285 -1.73 33.47 35.74
C PRO A 285 -1.64 32.08 35.06
N ASN A 286 -1.63 31.04 35.87
CA ASN A 286 -1.72 29.67 35.31
C ASN A 286 -3.06 29.47 34.60
N MET A 287 -3.07 28.62 33.54
CA MET A 287 -4.21 28.36 32.66
C MET A 287 -4.67 29.60 31.83
N ALA A 288 -3.94 30.69 31.79
CA ALA A 288 -4.26 31.86 30.96
C ALA A 288 -3.84 31.74 29.47
N GLY A 289 -3.48 30.54 29.01
CA GLY A 289 -3.16 30.30 27.59
C GLY A 289 -1.72 30.66 27.19
N LYS A 290 -0.79 30.96 28.09
CA LYS A 290 0.61 31.30 27.76
C LYS A 290 1.28 30.24 26.87
N SER A 291 1.21 29.00 27.29
CA SER A 291 1.80 27.88 26.54
C SER A 291 1.08 27.65 25.20
N THR A 292 -0.22 27.85 25.15
CA THR A 292 -1.01 27.80 23.93
C THR A 292 -0.56 28.85 22.92
N TYR A 293 -0.35 30.07 23.37
CA TYR A 293 0.15 31.18 22.54
C TYR A 293 1.55 30.90 21.95
N MET A 294 2.48 30.39 22.76
CA MET A 294 3.83 30.02 22.29
C MET A 294 3.79 28.94 21.26
N ARG A 295 3.01 27.85 21.50
CA ARG A 295 2.84 26.74 20.56
C ARG A 295 2.15 27.20 19.28
N GLN A 296 1.11 28.02 19.37
CA GLN A 296 0.42 28.64 18.25
C GLN A 296 1.40 29.36 17.31
N THR A 297 2.26 30.22 17.86
CA THR A 297 3.25 30.97 17.08
C THR A 297 4.21 30.02 16.35
N ALA A 298 4.75 29.01 17.04
CA ALA A 298 5.64 28.01 16.42
C ALA A 298 4.92 27.20 15.32
N LEU A 299 3.68 26.78 15.56
CA LEU A 299 2.90 26.02 14.58
C LEU A 299 2.56 26.86 13.34
N ILE A 300 2.18 28.13 13.49
CA ILE A 300 1.91 29.01 12.36
C ILE A 300 3.18 29.21 11.51
N VAL A 301 4.33 29.40 12.14
CA VAL A 301 5.61 29.50 11.42
C VAL A 301 5.94 28.20 10.70
N LEU A 302 5.80 27.05 11.36
CA LEU A 302 6.00 25.73 10.75
C LEU A 302 5.08 25.51 9.55
N MET A 303 3.79 25.80 9.70
CA MET A 303 2.81 25.66 8.63
C MET A 303 3.16 26.54 7.42
N ALA A 304 3.58 27.78 7.65
CA ALA A 304 4.04 28.66 6.59
C ALA A 304 5.29 28.11 5.87
N GLN A 305 6.25 27.55 6.61
CA GLN A 305 7.50 26.98 6.08
C GLN A 305 7.26 25.76 5.18
N ILE A 306 6.27 24.91 5.49
CA ILE A 306 5.91 23.74 4.66
C ILE A 306 4.99 24.10 3.48
N GLY A 307 4.65 25.37 3.29
CA GLY A 307 3.80 25.83 2.20
C GLY A 307 2.29 25.73 2.47
N SER A 308 1.88 25.49 3.70
CA SER A 308 0.47 25.49 4.11
C SER A 308 -0.05 26.92 4.27
N PHE A 309 -1.37 27.09 4.15
CA PHE A 309 -2.08 28.24 4.68
C PHE A 309 -2.09 28.15 6.22
N VAL A 310 -2.31 29.30 6.90
CA VAL A 310 -2.14 29.43 8.35
C VAL A 310 -3.41 29.95 9.02
N PRO A 311 -3.67 29.54 10.27
CA PRO A 311 -4.81 29.99 11.06
C PRO A 311 -4.59 31.44 11.60
N ALA A 312 -4.80 32.41 10.75
CA ALA A 312 -4.66 33.82 11.09
C ALA A 312 -5.57 34.68 10.18
N GLU A 313 -5.77 35.95 10.52
CA GLU A 313 -6.36 36.93 9.61
C GLU A 313 -5.36 37.40 8.55
N LYS A 314 -4.12 37.66 9.00
CA LYS A 314 -2.97 37.97 8.12
C LYS A 314 -1.70 37.38 8.74
N ALA A 315 -0.79 36.94 7.91
CA ALA A 315 0.52 36.50 8.34
C ALA A 315 1.60 36.91 7.34
N ASN A 316 2.68 37.48 7.86
CA ASN A 316 3.93 37.75 7.12
C ASN A 316 5.06 37.10 7.89
N ILE A 317 5.56 35.98 7.37
CA ILE A 317 6.44 35.05 8.10
C ILE A 317 7.84 35.07 7.47
N GLY A 318 8.83 35.48 8.25
CA GLY A 318 10.23 35.33 7.91
C GLY A 318 10.65 33.88 7.83
N ILE A 319 11.45 33.53 6.83
CA ILE A 319 12.06 32.22 6.75
C ILE A 319 12.96 32.02 7.97
N VAL A 320 12.78 30.90 8.66
CA VAL A 320 13.56 30.52 9.84
C VAL A 320 14.34 29.24 9.57
N ASP A 321 15.55 29.15 10.10
CA ASP A 321 16.41 27.98 9.95
C ASP A 321 15.95 26.83 10.86
N ARG A 322 15.44 27.17 12.06
CA ARG A 322 15.05 26.20 13.08
C ARG A 322 13.89 26.72 13.93
N ILE A 323 13.11 25.79 14.46
CA ILE A 323 12.05 26.05 15.43
C ILE A 323 12.32 25.16 16.63
N PHE A 324 12.51 25.78 17.78
CA PHE A 324 12.66 25.11 19.07
C PHE A 324 11.49 25.44 19.96
N THR A 325 10.98 24.46 20.68
CA THR A 325 9.94 24.65 21.68
C THR A 325 10.34 23.94 22.96
N ARG A 326 10.19 24.64 24.08
CA ARG A 326 10.29 24.05 25.40
C ARG A 326 9.01 24.39 26.18
N VAL A 327 8.11 23.44 26.26
CA VAL A 327 6.81 23.64 26.91
C VAL A 327 6.45 22.44 27.77
N GLY A 328 6.53 22.61 29.07
CA GLY A 328 6.20 21.59 30.08
C GLY A 328 7.34 20.59 30.34
N ALA A 329 7.36 20.01 31.52
CA ALA A 329 8.22 18.88 31.84
C ALA A 329 7.51 17.59 31.39
N SER A 330 8.15 16.79 30.57
CA SER A 330 7.86 15.37 30.54
C SER A 330 8.75 14.72 31.58
N ASP A 331 8.17 14.14 32.63
CA ASP A 331 8.90 13.29 33.54
C ASP A 331 9.45 12.10 32.76
N ASP A 332 10.71 12.17 32.36
CA ASP A 332 11.40 10.99 31.83
C ASP A 332 11.88 10.13 33.02
N LEU A 333 10.92 9.41 33.58
CA LEU A 333 11.18 8.48 34.70
C LEU A 333 12.16 7.34 34.28
N ALA A 334 12.36 7.13 32.99
CA ALA A 334 13.23 6.06 32.49
C ALA A 334 14.72 6.42 32.54
N SER A 335 15.07 7.71 32.43
CA SER A 335 16.47 8.17 32.45
C SER A 335 17.01 8.50 33.84
N GLY A 336 16.17 8.56 34.88
CA GLY A 336 16.56 8.91 36.25
C GLY A 336 17.10 10.34 36.42
N GLN A 337 16.93 11.19 35.41
CA GLN A 337 17.36 12.59 35.46
C GLN A 337 16.27 13.46 36.09
N SER A 338 16.68 14.43 36.90
CA SER A 338 15.72 15.40 37.42
C SER A 338 15.16 16.29 36.31
N THR A 339 13.89 16.69 36.42
CA THR A 339 13.22 17.58 35.45
C THR A 339 14.05 18.85 35.19
N PHE A 340 14.76 19.37 36.18
CA PHE A 340 15.66 20.50 36.03
C PHE A 340 16.84 20.20 35.09
N MET A 341 17.46 19.03 35.20
CA MET A 341 18.59 18.66 34.33
C MET A 341 18.14 18.47 32.87
N VAL A 342 16.97 17.87 32.66
CA VAL A 342 16.37 17.75 31.32
C VAL A 342 16.12 19.12 30.73
N GLU A 343 15.53 20.04 31.52
CA GLU A 343 15.30 21.43 31.11
C GLU A 343 16.59 22.17 30.74
N MET A 344 17.63 22.07 31.57
CA MET A 344 18.91 22.73 31.31
C MET A 344 19.60 22.14 30.05
N THR A 345 19.50 20.85 29.83
CA THR A 345 20.07 20.21 28.66
C THR A 345 19.35 20.64 27.37
N GLU A 346 18.03 20.73 27.40
CA GLU A 346 17.25 21.23 26.27
C GLU A 346 17.55 22.69 25.95
N VAL A 347 17.59 23.55 26.98
CA VAL A 347 17.97 24.98 26.82
C VAL A 347 19.40 25.11 26.29
N ALA A 348 20.35 24.31 26.80
CA ALA A 348 21.71 24.31 26.31
C ALA A 348 21.77 23.89 24.81
N ASN A 349 20.93 22.96 24.42
CA ASN A 349 20.81 22.53 22.99
C ASN A 349 20.27 23.68 22.13
N ILE A 350 19.27 24.41 22.59
CA ILE A 350 18.73 25.58 21.87
C ILE A 350 19.79 26.66 21.70
N LEU A 351 20.57 26.90 22.74
CA LEU A 351 21.59 27.96 22.72
C LEU A 351 22.83 27.61 21.88
N ARG A 352 23.10 26.33 21.67
CA ARG A 352 24.22 25.86 20.83
C ARG A 352 23.95 25.87 19.33
N ASN A 353 22.70 25.88 18.97
CA ASN A 353 22.21 25.76 17.59
C ASN A 353 21.50 27.02 17.13
#